data_74cfd5b4dcf68ae11062947b0bf298fd
#
_entry.id   74cfd5b4dcf68ae11062947b0bf298fd
#
_cell.length_a   1.000
_cell.length_b   1.000
_cell.length_c   1.000
_cell.angle_alpha   90.00
_cell.angle_beta   90.00
_cell.angle_gamma   90.00
#
_symmetry.space_group_name_H-M   'P 1'
#
loop_
_entity.id
_entity.type
_entity.pdbx_description
1 polymer ?
#
loop_
_entity_poly.entity_id
_entity_poly.type
_entity_poly.pdbx_seq_one_letter_code
_entity_poly.pdbx_strand_id
1 'polypeptide(L)'
;MLGYCNLTDDRRDLILDYGLTVYVCEGTDSEKLAWFRTINIAGERLTEQEIRNAVYAGPWTTDAKRYFSKANGPAYGLAHDYLSGVCNRQDYLETAIRWISKGDVEGYMAKHQHDPNAAALWIYFQSVVSWVKAVFPRYRRDMKGVAWGGLYDKYHANAYDTAELERRVKALMEDSDVAKKSGIYAYVFDGDEHHLQLRAFDGNTRREVYERQKGVCAICGKRFAFEEMEADHITPWAEGGRTVAENCQMLCRTCNRRKSDK
;
A
#
# COMPACT_ATOMS: atom_id res chain seq x y z
N MET A 1 34.42 -9.93 11.75
CA MET A 1 34.09 -8.64 12.39
C MET A 1 34.61 -8.68 13.81
N LEU A 2 35.47 -7.76 14.23
CA LEU A 2 35.99 -7.70 15.60
C LEU A 2 35.00 -6.92 16.46
N GLY A 3 34.48 -7.55 17.52
CA GLY A 3 33.66 -6.85 18.52
C GLY A 3 34.55 -6.01 19.46
N TYR A 4 33.97 -5.00 20.15
CA TYR A 4 34.68 -4.13 21.11
C TYR A 4 35.53 -4.94 22.11
N CYS A 5 35.01 -6.08 22.62
CA CYS A 5 35.69 -6.95 23.56
C CYS A 5 37.00 -7.58 23.01
N ASN A 6 37.15 -7.62 21.69
CA ASN A 6 38.31 -8.23 21.00
C ASN A 6 39.31 -7.18 20.51
N LEU A 7 39.12 -5.89 20.86
CA LEU A 7 40.04 -4.82 20.54
C LEU A 7 41.18 -4.76 21.57
N THR A 8 42.36 -4.31 21.13
CA THR A 8 43.47 -3.93 22.04
C THR A 8 43.08 -2.70 22.85
N ASP A 9 43.70 -2.53 24.01
CA ASP A 9 43.41 -1.40 24.91
C ASP A 9 43.56 -0.06 24.22
N ASP A 10 44.66 0.17 23.46
CA ASP A 10 44.86 1.39 22.67
C ASP A 10 43.71 1.72 21.72
N ARG A 11 43.10 0.71 21.11
CA ARG A 11 41.95 0.89 20.22
C ARG A 11 40.64 1.14 20.96
N ARG A 12 40.53 0.58 22.17
CA ARG A 12 39.40 0.89 23.06
C ARG A 12 39.47 2.32 23.55
N ASP A 13 40.66 2.77 23.95
CA ASP A 13 40.89 4.15 24.41
C ASP A 13 40.58 5.15 23.29
N LEU A 14 41.00 4.90 22.05
CA LEU A 14 40.65 5.74 20.91
C LEU A 14 39.12 5.86 20.68
N ILE A 15 38.37 4.81 20.97
CA ILE A 15 36.90 4.83 20.88
C ILE A 15 36.29 5.63 22.04
N LEU A 16 36.84 5.44 23.27
CA LEU A 16 36.34 6.11 24.47
C LEU A 16 36.68 7.62 24.49
N ASP A 17 37.82 7.99 23.94
CA ASP A 17 38.28 9.39 23.85
C ASP A 17 37.68 10.13 22.64
N TYR A 18 36.90 9.45 21.80
CA TYR A 18 36.27 10.10 20.64
C TYR A 18 35.19 11.09 21.09
N GLY A 19 35.43 12.37 20.81
CA GLY A 19 34.49 13.46 21.13
C GLY A 19 33.25 13.41 20.24
N LEU A 20 32.09 13.22 20.84
CA LEU A 20 30.80 13.28 20.16
C LEU A 20 30.19 14.67 20.29
N THR A 21 29.80 15.28 19.17
CA THR A 21 28.94 16.47 19.20
C THR A 21 27.50 16.02 19.45
N VAL A 22 26.90 16.53 20.56
CA VAL A 22 25.53 16.23 20.96
C VAL A 22 24.68 17.47 20.81
N TYR A 23 23.59 17.36 20.05
CA TYR A 23 22.55 18.40 19.98
C TYR A 23 21.39 17.99 20.87
N VAL A 24 21.02 18.86 21.82
CA VAL A 24 19.82 18.67 22.65
C VAL A 24 18.68 19.45 22.00
N CYS A 25 17.64 18.76 21.59
CA CYS A 25 16.47 19.36 20.93
C CYS A 25 15.35 19.55 21.95
N GLU A 26 14.90 20.78 22.10
CA GLU A 26 13.72 21.15 22.88
C GLU A 26 12.60 21.57 21.92
N GLY A 27 11.34 21.47 22.34
CA GLY A 27 10.18 21.84 21.56
C GLY A 27 9.13 20.72 21.50
N THR A 28 8.09 20.96 20.71
CA THR A 28 7.04 19.98 20.44
C THR A 28 7.54 18.81 19.56
N ASP A 29 6.85 17.70 19.61
CA ASP A 29 7.23 16.52 18.78
C ASP A 29 7.21 16.84 17.28
N SER A 30 6.29 17.70 16.83
CA SER A 30 6.24 18.18 15.45
C SER A 30 7.48 18.98 15.05
N GLU A 31 7.96 19.86 15.95
CA GLU A 31 9.19 20.65 15.73
C GLU A 31 10.43 19.74 15.72
N LYS A 32 10.49 18.76 16.62
CA LYS A 32 11.56 17.75 16.63
C LYS A 32 11.58 16.93 15.36
N LEU A 33 10.41 16.47 14.88
CA LEU A 33 10.31 15.74 13.60
C LEU A 33 10.80 16.60 12.42
N ALA A 34 10.39 17.85 12.33
CA ALA A 34 10.81 18.77 11.29
C ALA A 34 12.33 18.98 11.31
N TRP A 35 12.92 19.15 12.50
CA TRP A 35 14.37 19.29 12.67
C TRP A 35 15.12 18.01 12.25
N PHE A 36 14.68 16.84 12.68
CA PHE A 36 15.27 15.56 12.26
C PHE A 36 15.23 15.35 10.75
N ARG A 37 14.12 15.70 10.10
CA ARG A 37 14.02 15.66 8.63
C ARG A 37 15.04 16.57 7.96
N THR A 38 15.28 17.75 8.54
CA THR A 38 16.24 18.73 8.01
C THR A 38 17.69 18.24 8.12
N ILE A 39 18.09 17.64 9.23
CA ILE A 39 19.47 17.15 9.42
C ILE A 39 19.72 15.79 8.74
N ASN A 40 18.67 15.07 8.39
CA ASN A 40 18.75 13.75 7.70
C ASN A 40 19.15 13.86 6.21
N ILE A 41 19.81 14.93 5.81
CA ILE A 41 20.20 15.20 4.42
C ILE A 41 21.59 14.61 4.10
N ALA A 42 22.46 14.47 5.11
CA ALA A 42 23.83 13.99 4.96
C ALA A 42 23.98 12.53 5.46
N GLY A 43 24.68 11.70 4.69
CA GLY A 43 24.92 10.30 5.03
C GLY A 43 23.82 9.34 4.57
N GLU A 44 23.69 8.18 5.24
CA GLU A 44 22.58 7.24 4.99
C GLU A 44 21.28 7.81 5.56
N ARG A 45 20.32 8.05 4.67
CA ARG A 45 19.05 8.66 5.06
C ARG A 45 18.22 7.69 5.90
N LEU A 46 17.74 8.19 7.04
CA LEU A 46 16.73 7.50 7.84
C LEU A 46 15.39 7.50 7.11
N THR A 47 14.62 6.44 7.29
CA THR A 47 13.22 6.40 6.86
C THR A 47 12.37 7.29 7.77
N GLU A 48 11.18 7.67 7.31
CA GLU A 48 10.23 8.44 8.12
C GLU A 48 9.90 7.73 9.44
N GLN A 49 9.79 6.38 9.40
CA GLN A 49 9.50 5.61 10.61
C GLN A 49 10.70 5.54 11.56
N GLU A 50 11.93 5.52 11.06
CA GLU A 50 13.13 5.59 11.91
C GLU A 50 13.20 6.94 12.63
N ILE A 51 12.86 8.03 11.94
CA ILE A 51 12.76 9.39 12.53
C ILE A 51 11.66 9.43 13.61
N ARG A 52 10.45 8.92 13.31
CA ARG A 52 9.37 8.84 14.30
C ARG A 52 9.75 8.01 15.52
N ASN A 53 10.46 6.90 15.32
CA ASN A 53 10.95 6.06 16.42
C ASN A 53 11.93 6.78 17.37
N ALA A 54 12.65 7.79 16.88
CA ALA A 54 13.52 8.62 17.70
C ALA A 54 12.72 9.66 18.50
N VAL A 55 11.78 10.34 17.87
CA VAL A 55 10.96 11.38 18.50
C VAL A 55 9.99 10.78 19.51
N TYR A 56 9.29 9.71 19.14
CA TYR A 56 8.35 9.00 20.01
C TYR A 56 9.01 7.82 20.75
N ALA A 57 10.29 8.01 21.15
CA ALA A 57 10.99 6.98 21.91
C ALA A 57 10.30 6.77 23.28
N GLY A 58 10.09 5.51 23.65
CA GLY A 58 9.41 5.16 24.90
C GLY A 58 9.27 3.65 25.05
N PRO A 59 8.61 3.20 26.15
CA PRO A 59 8.38 1.78 26.42
C PRO A 59 7.64 1.10 25.28
N TRP A 60 6.60 1.74 24.74
CA TRP A 60 5.80 1.23 23.63
C TRP A 60 6.64 1.00 22.36
N THR A 61 7.42 2.00 21.93
CA THR A 61 8.28 1.91 20.74
C THR A 61 9.34 0.83 20.91
N THR A 62 9.91 0.70 22.13
CA THR A 62 10.90 -0.31 22.47
C THR A 62 10.31 -1.71 22.35
N ASP A 63 9.11 -1.92 22.86
CA ASP A 63 8.43 -3.21 22.78
C ASP A 63 7.98 -3.52 21.33
N ALA A 64 7.43 -2.55 20.60
CA ALA A 64 7.05 -2.71 19.20
C ALA A 64 8.22 -3.18 18.32
N LYS A 65 9.41 -2.63 18.51
CA LYS A 65 10.63 -3.05 17.78
C LYS A 65 10.98 -4.52 17.98
N ARG A 66 10.60 -5.15 19.11
CA ARG A 66 10.86 -6.57 19.36
C ARG A 66 10.09 -7.46 18.39
N TYR A 67 8.89 -7.05 17.97
CA TYR A 67 8.04 -7.76 17.03
C TYR A 67 8.36 -7.44 15.58
N PHE A 68 8.55 -6.15 15.25
CA PHE A 68 8.50 -5.65 13.89
C PHE A 68 9.84 -5.36 13.23
N SER A 69 10.92 -5.10 14.02
CA SER A 69 12.15 -4.49 13.48
C SER A 69 13.29 -5.47 13.20
N LYS A 70 13.06 -6.77 13.35
CA LYS A 70 14.10 -7.79 13.15
C LYS A 70 13.87 -8.54 11.84
N ALA A 71 14.89 -8.60 10.99
CA ALA A 71 14.94 -9.58 9.92
C ALA A 71 14.78 -10.99 10.54
N ASN A 72 13.90 -11.80 10.01
CA ASN A 72 13.52 -13.11 10.59
C ASN A 72 12.87 -13.04 11.99
N GLY A 73 12.40 -11.88 12.42
CA GLY A 73 11.63 -11.72 13.66
C GLY A 73 10.16 -12.14 13.51
N PRO A 74 9.35 -11.97 14.58
CA PRO A 74 7.97 -12.45 14.61
C PRO A 74 7.10 -11.92 13.47
N ALA A 75 7.15 -10.60 13.18
CA ALA A 75 6.37 -10.00 12.11
C ALA A 75 6.81 -10.47 10.72
N TYR A 76 8.12 -10.63 10.51
CA TYR A 76 8.64 -11.19 9.26
C TYR A 76 8.15 -12.63 9.06
N GLY A 77 8.33 -13.50 10.07
CA GLY A 77 7.89 -14.90 9.98
C GLY A 77 6.39 -15.05 9.71
N LEU A 78 5.59 -14.13 10.25
CA LEU A 78 4.13 -14.13 10.04
C LEU A 78 3.71 -13.63 8.66
N ALA A 79 4.34 -12.56 8.15
CA ALA A 79 3.76 -11.72 7.11
C ALA A 79 4.67 -11.37 5.93
N HIS A 80 5.85 -11.97 5.77
CA HIS A 80 6.78 -11.65 4.67
C HIS A 80 6.19 -11.87 3.26
N ASP A 81 5.19 -12.72 3.14
CA ASP A 81 4.46 -12.98 1.90
C ASP A 81 3.42 -11.88 1.59
N TYR A 82 2.97 -11.16 2.59
CA TYR A 82 1.86 -10.22 2.48
C TYR A 82 2.29 -8.75 2.55
N LEU A 83 3.42 -8.46 3.19
CA LEU A 83 3.96 -7.11 3.33
C LEU A 83 5.15 -6.86 2.42
N SER A 84 5.22 -5.65 1.89
CA SER A 84 6.40 -5.12 1.21
C SER A 84 7.33 -4.43 2.21
N GLY A 85 8.58 -4.19 1.81
CA GLY A 85 9.55 -3.47 2.60
C GLY A 85 10.45 -4.37 3.44
N VAL A 86 11.24 -3.75 4.32
CA VAL A 86 12.34 -4.37 5.08
C VAL A 86 12.17 -4.09 6.57
N CYS A 87 12.11 -5.14 7.40
CA CYS A 87 11.83 -5.01 8.83
C CYS A 87 12.83 -4.10 9.57
N ASN A 88 14.12 -4.24 9.32
CA ASN A 88 15.16 -3.42 9.98
C ASN A 88 15.12 -1.94 9.56
N ARG A 89 14.48 -1.61 8.42
CA ARG A 89 14.16 -0.22 8.00
C ARG A 89 12.81 0.26 8.51
N GLN A 90 12.19 -0.50 9.41
CA GLN A 90 10.94 -0.20 10.11
C GLN A 90 9.67 -0.25 9.25
N ASP A 91 9.73 -0.71 7.99
CA ASP A 91 8.59 -0.72 7.07
C ASP A 91 7.41 -1.55 7.58
N TYR A 92 7.69 -2.67 8.28
CA TYR A 92 6.65 -3.51 8.87
C TYR A 92 5.96 -2.82 10.05
N LEU A 93 6.74 -2.12 10.89
CA LEU A 93 6.19 -1.34 12.00
C LEU A 93 5.32 -0.20 11.46
N GLU A 94 5.82 0.55 10.50
CA GLU A 94 5.07 1.66 9.88
C GLU A 94 3.77 1.16 9.25
N THR A 95 3.81 0.03 8.54
CA THR A 95 2.63 -0.57 7.92
C THR A 95 1.59 -0.99 8.95
N ALA A 96 2.02 -1.65 10.04
CA ALA A 96 1.11 -2.06 11.11
C ALA A 96 0.45 -0.86 11.80
N ILE A 97 1.23 0.19 12.11
CA ILE A 97 0.70 1.42 12.69
C ILE A 97 -0.26 2.10 11.71
N ARG A 98 0.11 2.23 10.43
CA ARG A 98 -0.75 2.84 9.40
C ARG A 98 -2.09 2.12 9.28
N TRP A 99 -2.12 0.80 9.41
CA TRP A 99 -3.35 0.02 9.37
C TRP A 99 -4.24 0.36 10.57
N ILE A 100 -3.74 0.19 11.80
CA ILE A 100 -4.54 0.39 13.01
C ILE A 100 -4.98 1.84 13.21
N SER A 101 -4.15 2.80 12.76
CA SER A 101 -4.43 4.24 12.88
C SER A 101 -5.21 4.82 11.71
N LYS A 102 -5.53 4.00 10.68
CA LYS A 102 -6.16 4.47 9.43
C LYS A 102 -5.36 5.59 8.74
N GLY A 103 -4.03 5.54 8.88
CA GLY A 103 -3.10 6.48 8.27
C GLY A 103 -2.50 7.53 9.19
N ASP A 104 -3.06 7.78 10.35
CA ASP A 104 -2.53 8.73 11.35
C ASP A 104 -1.43 8.10 12.21
N VAL A 105 -0.27 7.88 11.58
CA VAL A 105 0.88 7.21 12.22
C VAL A 105 1.42 8.05 13.39
N GLU A 106 1.57 9.35 13.19
CA GLU A 106 2.16 10.26 14.18
C GLU A 106 1.25 10.41 15.40
N GLY A 107 -0.06 10.64 15.18
CA GLY A 107 -1.04 10.73 16.29
C GLY A 107 -1.14 9.43 17.08
N TYR A 108 -1.06 8.28 16.40
CA TYR A 108 -1.05 6.99 17.08
C TYR A 108 0.19 6.82 17.96
N MET A 109 1.39 7.12 17.45
CA MET A 109 2.64 6.99 18.19
C MET A 109 2.71 7.97 19.37
N ALA A 110 2.29 9.23 19.18
CA ALA A 110 2.22 10.22 20.26
C ALA A 110 1.28 9.77 21.39
N LYS A 111 0.11 9.24 21.05
CA LYS A 111 -0.88 8.75 22.03
C LYS A 111 -0.36 7.58 22.85
N HIS A 112 0.36 6.66 22.21
CA HIS A 112 0.78 5.39 22.82
C HIS A 112 2.23 5.40 23.32
N GLN A 113 3.00 6.50 23.14
CA GLN A 113 4.43 6.60 23.45
C GLN A 113 4.79 6.06 24.83
N HIS A 114 3.95 6.32 25.84
CA HIS A 114 4.18 5.97 27.25
C HIS A 114 3.47 4.70 27.69
N ASP A 115 2.76 4.01 26.78
CA ASP A 115 2.16 2.73 27.09
C ASP A 115 3.24 1.69 27.41
N PRO A 116 2.98 0.76 28.33
CA PRO A 116 4.00 -0.19 28.82
C PRO A 116 4.43 -1.20 27.74
N ASN A 117 3.62 -1.42 26.72
CA ASN A 117 3.89 -2.37 25.64
C ASN A 117 3.07 -2.06 24.38
N ALA A 118 3.41 -2.72 23.28
CA ALA A 118 2.75 -2.63 22.00
C ALA A 118 1.85 -3.85 21.70
N ALA A 119 1.36 -4.53 22.72
CA ALA A 119 0.58 -5.78 22.56
C ALA A 119 -0.68 -5.57 21.73
N ALA A 120 -1.38 -4.44 21.89
CA ALA A 120 -2.58 -4.13 21.09
C ALA A 120 -2.27 -4.06 19.59
N LEU A 121 -1.16 -3.39 19.19
CA LEU A 121 -0.71 -3.33 17.81
C LEU A 121 -0.34 -4.73 17.29
N TRP A 122 0.35 -5.52 18.10
CA TRP A 122 0.77 -6.87 17.72
C TRP A 122 -0.42 -7.80 17.51
N ILE A 123 -1.41 -7.80 18.41
CA ILE A 123 -2.63 -8.59 18.28
C ILE A 123 -3.43 -8.20 17.05
N TYR A 124 -3.60 -6.89 16.82
CA TYR A 124 -4.27 -6.40 15.61
C TYR A 124 -3.56 -6.90 14.34
N PHE A 125 -2.25 -6.73 14.27
CA PHE A 125 -1.44 -7.20 13.13
C PHE A 125 -1.58 -8.70 12.87
N GLN A 126 -1.52 -9.51 13.93
CA GLN A 126 -1.73 -10.96 13.85
C GLN A 126 -3.15 -11.28 13.32
N SER A 127 -4.16 -10.57 13.82
CA SER A 127 -5.55 -10.76 13.40
C SER A 127 -5.74 -10.46 11.92
N VAL A 128 -5.17 -9.36 11.42
CA VAL A 128 -5.19 -9.02 9.99
C VAL A 128 -4.57 -10.14 9.15
N VAL A 129 -3.36 -10.56 9.46
CA VAL A 129 -2.66 -11.58 8.66
C VAL A 129 -3.33 -12.95 8.74
N SER A 130 -3.83 -13.33 9.91
CA SER A 130 -4.56 -14.58 10.09
C SER A 130 -5.87 -14.60 9.31
N TRP A 131 -6.59 -13.48 9.30
CA TRP A 131 -7.79 -13.32 8.48
C TRP A 131 -7.48 -13.44 6.99
N VAL A 132 -6.42 -12.78 6.51
CA VAL A 132 -6.00 -12.88 5.10
C VAL A 132 -5.73 -14.33 4.71
N LYS A 133 -4.99 -15.06 5.54
CA LYS A 133 -4.68 -16.49 5.31
C LYS A 133 -5.94 -17.37 5.31
N ALA A 134 -6.91 -17.05 6.16
CA ALA A 134 -8.17 -17.78 6.22
C ALA A 134 -9.07 -17.52 5.00
N VAL A 135 -9.17 -16.26 4.56
CA VAL A 135 -10.03 -15.86 3.44
C VAL A 135 -9.41 -16.20 2.09
N PHE A 136 -8.08 -16.07 1.96
CA PHE A 136 -7.32 -16.36 0.73
C PHE A 136 -6.23 -17.42 1.01
N PRO A 137 -6.60 -18.70 1.13
CA PRO A 137 -5.67 -19.76 1.52
C PRO A 137 -4.58 -20.03 0.48
N ARG A 138 -4.83 -19.68 -0.80
CA ARG A 138 -3.83 -19.81 -1.86
C ARG A 138 -3.00 -18.53 -1.97
N TYR A 139 -1.74 -18.60 -1.56
CA TYR A 139 -0.80 -17.51 -1.73
C TYR A 139 -0.53 -17.19 -3.21
N ARG A 140 -0.47 -15.90 -3.53
CA ARG A 140 0.00 -15.35 -4.79
C ARG A 140 0.90 -14.15 -4.53
N ARG A 141 1.92 -13.96 -5.38
CA ARG A 141 2.86 -12.83 -5.24
C ARG A 141 2.17 -11.46 -5.20
N ASP A 142 1.05 -11.33 -5.91
CA ASP A 142 0.25 -10.10 -5.99
C ASP A 142 -0.46 -9.73 -4.69
N MET A 143 -0.46 -10.62 -3.70
CA MET A 143 -0.92 -10.34 -2.33
C MET A 143 0.03 -9.42 -1.57
N LYS A 144 1.29 -9.35 -2.03
CA LYS A 144 2.32 -8.58 -1.35
C LYS A 144 2.09 -7.08 -1.52
N GLY A 145 1.98 -6.36 -0.41
CA GLY A 145 1.78 -4.91 -0.39
C GLY A 145 0.34 -4.45 -0.59
N VAL A 146 -0.64 -5.37 -0.59
CA VAL A 146 -2.06 -5.00 -0.52
C VAL A 146 -2.35 -4.34 0.84
N ALA A 147 -3.25 -3.37 0.86
CA ALA A 147 -3.66 -2.64 2.08
C ALA A 147 -4.58 -3.50 2.99
N TRP A 148 -4.04 -4.63 3.48
CA TRP A 148 -4.80 -5.65 4.17
C TRP A 148 -5.52 -5.15 5.41
N GLY A 149 -4.93 -4.21 6.18
CA GLY A 149 -5.58 -3.66 7.37
C GLY A 149 -6.89 -2.97 7.05
N GLY A 150 -6.94 -2.17 5.97
CA GLY A 150 -8.17 -1.51 5.53
C GLY A 150 -9.25 -2.48 5.06
N LEU A 151 -8.86 -3.59 4.42
CA LEU A 151 -9.79 -4.65 4.04
C LEU A 151 -10.28 -5.43 5.26
N TYR A 152 -9.38 -5.76 6.18
CA TYR A 152 -9.73 -6.38 7.45
C TYR A 152 -10.76 -5.56 8.22
N ASP A 153 -10.49 -4.28 8.43
CA ASP A 153 -11.38 -3.39 9.19
C ASP A 153 -12.81 -3.34 8.64
N LYS A 154 -12.95 -3.44 7.31
CA LYS A 154 -14.27 -3.40 6.64
C LYS A 154 -14.97 -4.75 6.58
N TYR A 155 -14.22 -5.83 6.41
CA TYR A 155 -14.78 -7.09 5.93
C TYR A 155 -14.58 -8.30 6.85
N HIS A 156 -13.78 -8.20 7.92
CA HIS A 156 -13.46 -9.36 8.78
C HIS A 156 -14.65 -9.98 9.51
N ALA A 157 -15.71 -9.19 9.74
CA ALA A 157 -16.91 -9.68 10.41
C ALA A 157 -17.83 -10.53 9.52
N ASN A 158 -17.59 -10.54 8.20
CA ASN A 158 -18.41 -11.27 7.25
C ASN A 158 -17.94 -12.72 7.12
N ALA A 159 -18.89 -13.64 6.89
CA ALA A 159 -18.58 -15.01 6.50
C ALA A 159 -18.39 -15.08 4.98
N TYR A 160 -17.38 -15.83 4.53
CA TYR A 160 -17.06 -15.99 3.13
C TYR A 160 -16.99 -17.46 2.72
N ASP A 161 -17.55 -17.79 1.57
CA ASP A 161 -17.21 -19.03 0.86
C ASP A 161 -15.83 -18.84 0.22
N THR A 162 -14.81 -19.42 0.85
CA THR A 162 -13.42 -19.30 0.38
C THR A 162 -13.18 -20.00 -0.96
N ALA A 163 -13.96 -21.03 -1.29
CA ALA A 163 -13.87 -21.71 -2.58
C ALA A 163 -14.42 -20.83 -3.70
N GLU A 164 -15.54 -20.15 -3.45
CA GLU A 164 -16.10 -19.18 -4.39
C GLU A 164 -15.18 -17.97 -4.58
N LEU A 165 -14.63 -17.41 -3.50
CA LEU A 165 -13.65 -16.32 -3.59
C LEU A 165 -12.42 -16.74 -4.41
N GLU A 166 -11.89 -17.93 -4.15
CA GLU A 166 -10.73 -18.45 -4.91
C GLU A 166 -11.04 -18.61 -6.39
N ARG A 167 -12.23 -19.10 -6.74
CA ARG A 167 -12.67 -19.22 -8.13
C ARG A 167 -12.73 -17.84 -8.82
N ARG A 168 -13.27 -16.83 -8.14
CA ARG A 168 -13.35 -15.45 -8.65
C ARG A 168 -11.96 -14.85 -8.80
N VAL A 169 -11.11 -14.95 -7.77
CA VAL A 169 -9.72 -14.46 -7.82
C VAL A 169 -8.97 -15.11 -8.97
N LYS A 170 -9.10 -16.43 -9.16
CA LYS A 170 -8.45 -17.15 -10.27
C LYS A 170 -8.89 -16.60 -11.63
N ALA A 171 -10.19 -16.45 -11.87
CA ALA A 171 -10.72 -15.92 -13.13
C ALA A 171 -10.19 -14.51 -13.43
N LEU A 172 -10.14 -13.63 -12.41
CA LEU A 172 -9.61 -12.27 -12.54
C LEU A 172 -8.08 -12.24 -12.77
N MET A 173 -7.33 -13.17 -12.19
CA MET A 173 -5.89 -13.32 -12.44
C MET A 173 -5.60 -13.71 -13.89
N GLU A 174 -6.47 -14.52 -14.50
CA GLU A 174 -6.36 -14.97 -15.89
C GLU A 174 -6.88 -13.92 -16.88
N ASP A 175 -7.64 -12.92 -16.43
CA ASP A 175 -8.20 -11.87 -17.28
C ASP A 175 -7.12 -10.85 -17.70
N SER A 176 -6.85 -10.77 -19.00
CA SER A 176 -5.85 -9.85 -19.59
C SER A 176 -6.21 -8.36 -19.45
N ASP A 177 -7.49 -8.03 -19.25
CA ASP A 177 -7.97 -6.67 -19.11
C ASP A 177 -7.72 -6.11 -17.70
N VAL A 178 -7.50 -6.98 -16.70
CA VAL A 178 -7.12 -6.59 -15.34
C VAL A 178 -5.64 -6.24 -15.28
N ALA A 179 -5.32 -4.95 -15.30
CA ALA A 179 -3.93 -4.47 -15.27
C ALA A 179 -3.30 -4.55 -13.87
N LYS A 180 -4.06 -4.25 -12.81
CA LYS A 180 -3.57 -4.26 -11.42
C LYS A 180 -4.05 -5.50 -10.67
N LYS A 181 -3.27 -6.58 -10.74
CA LYS A 181 -3.61 -7.86 -10.11
C LYS A 181 -3.76 -7.78 -8.58
N SER A 182 -2.99 -6.93 -7.89
CA SER A 182 -3.15 -6.71 -6.45
C SER A 182 -4.47 -6.05 -6.06
N GLY A 183 -5.13 -5.34 -6.98
CA GLY A 183 -6.45 -4.75 -6.78
C GLY A 183 -7.59 -5.76 -6.70
N ILE A 184 -7.39 -6.97 -7.23
CA ILE A 184 -8.37 -8.06 -7.23
C ILE A 184 -8.86 -8.36 -5.81
N TYR A 185 -7.97 -8.28 -4.81
CA TYR A 185 -8.30 -8.59 -3.43
C TYR A 185 -9.25 -7.58 -2.77
N ALA A 186 -9.27 -6.34 -3.23
CA ALA A 186 -10.30 -5.37 -2.82
C ALA A 186 -11.58 -5.56 -3.63
N TYR A 187 -11.45 -5.69 -4.95
CA TYR A 187 -12.56 -5.85 -5.88
C TYR A 187 -13.51 -7.01 -5.54
N VAL A 188 -12.97 -8.14 -5.11
CA VAL A 188 -13.84 -9.31 -4.78
C VAL A 188 -14.77 -9.07 -3.59
N PHE A 189 -14.53 -8.02 -2.79
CA PHE A 189 -15.38 -7.64 -1.68
C PHE A 189 -16.42 -6.57 -2.03
N ASP A 190 -16.03 -5.54 -2.80
CA ASP A 190 -16.90 -4.38 -3.07
C ASP A 190 -17.35 -4.23 -4.52
N GLY A 191 -16.73 -4.95 -5.45
CA GLY A 191 -17.06 -4.89 -6.89
C GLY A 191 -16.60 -3.59 -7.57
N ASP A 192 -15.78 -2.76 -6.91
CA ASP A 192 -15.31 -1.51 -7.49
C ASP A 192 -14.17 -1.76 -8.50
N GLU A 193 -14.47 -1.57 -9.79
CA GLU A 193 -13.54 -1.77 -10.90
C GLU A 193 -12.32 -0.85 -10.85
N HIS A 194 -12.37 0.29 -10.15
CA HIS A 194 -11.22 1.20 -9.97
C HIS A 194 -10.03 0.49 -9.32
N HIS A 195 -10.26 -0.53 -8.49
CA HIS A 195 -9.19 -1.32 -7.91
C HIS A 195 -8.37 -2.08 -8.95
N LEU A 196 -8.99 -2.50 -10.05
CA LEU A 196 -8.40 -3.37 -11.06
C LEU A 196 -7.53 -2.61 -12.08
N GLN A 197 -7.71 -1.28 -12.20
CA GLN A 197 -7.08 -0.46 -13.22
C GLN A 197 -7.21 -1.14 -14.59
N LEU A 198 -8.45 -1.34 -15.02
CA LEU A 198 -8.75 -2.03 -16.28
C LEU A 198 -7.99 -1.42 -17.45
N ARG A 199 -7.62 -2.25 -18.40
CA ARG A 199 -6.88 -1.86 -19.58
C ARG A 199 -7.66 -0.80 -20.37
N ALA A 200 -7.03 0.33 -20.63
CA ALA A 200 -7.61 1.35 -21.50
C ALA A 200 -7.41 0.98 -22.98
N PHE A 201 -8.31 1.41 -23.84
CA PHE A 201 -8.10 1.33 -25.29
C PHE A 201 -6.82 2.06 -25.69
N ASP A 202 -5.97 1.43 -26.47
CA ASP A 202 -4.74 2.03 -26.95
C ASP A 202 -4.99 3.14 -27.99
N GLY A 203 -3.94 3.90 -28.32
CA GLY A 203 -4.04 5.03 -29.23
C GLY A 203 -4.49 4.63 -30.66
N ASN A 204 -4.11 3.44 -31.11
CA ASN A 204 -4.48 2.94 -32.45
C ASN A 204 -5.96 2.55 -32.50
N THR A 205 -6.43 1.82 -31.51
CA THR A 205 -7.85 1.45 -31.38
C THR A 205 -8.72 2.70 -31.28
N ARG A 206 -8.32 3.69 -30.45
CA ARG A 206 -9.04 4.96 -30.34
C ARG A 206 -9.13 5.71 -31.69
N ARG A 207 -8.02 5.77 -32.42
CA ARG A 207 -8.00 6.41 -33.75
C ARG A 207 -8.87 5.67 -34.76
N GLU A 208 -8.76 4.34 -34.82
CA GLU A 208 -9.58 3.52 -35.69
C GLU A 208 -11.07 3.73 -35.46
N VAL A 209 -11.51 3.69 -34.20
CA VAL A 209 -12.91 3.87 -33.85
C VAL A 209 -13.40 5.28 -34.13
N TYR A 210 -12.56 6.31 -33.87
CA TYR A 210 -12.88 7.69 -34.23
C TYR A 210 -13.12 7.87 -35.74
N GLU A 211 -12.24 7.31 -36.59
CA GLU A 211 -12.40 7.35 -38.03
C GLU A 211 -13.65 6.58 -38.49
N ARG A 212 -13.88 5.38 -37.91
CA ARG A 212 -15.09 4.60 -38.16
C ARG A 212 -16.37 5.36 -37.82
N GLN A 213 -16.37 6.13 -36.72
CA GLN A 213 -17.48 6.98 -36.29
C GLN A 213 -17.50 8.36 -37.00
N LYS A 214 -16.52 8.70 -37.87
CA LYS A 214 -16.38 9.97 -38.56
C LYS A 214 -16.40 11.17 -37.61
N GLY A 215 -15.81 11.01 -36.41
CA GLY A 215 -15.77 12.05 -35.38
C GLY A 215 -17.12 12.32 -34.70
N VAL A 216 -18.11 11.43 -34.83
CA VAL A 216 -19.46 11.61 -34.27
C VAL A 216 -19.55 10.85 -32.92
N CYS A 217 -19.99 11.55 -31.89
CA CYS A 217 -20.26 10.94 -30.58
C CYS A 217 -21.38 9.90 -30.66
N ALA A 218 -21.13 8.67 -30.21
CA ALA A 218 -22.09 7.59 -30.30
C ALA A 218 -23.39 7.80 -29.48
N ILE A 219 -23.39 8.70 -28.49
CA ILE A 219 -24.57 8.99 -27.66
C ILE A 219 -25.34 10.21 -28.16
N CYS A 220 -24.66 11.38 -28.32
CA CYS A 220 -25.39 12.60 -28.67
C CYS A 220 -25.45 12.92 -30.17
N GLY A 221 -24.75 12.14 -31.01
CA GLY A 221 -24.76 12.33 -32.47
C GLY A 221 -24.06 13.61 -32.97
N LYS A 222 -23.43 14.39 -32.10
CA LYS A 222 -22.70 15.61 -32.49
C LYS A 222 -21.26 15.27 -32.87
N ARG A 223 -20.69 16.06 -33.78
CA ARG A 223 -19.31 15.89 -34.23
C ARG A 223 -18.33 16.65 -33.34
N PHE A 224 -17.19 16.05 -33.05
CA PHE A 224 -16.12 16.58 -32.19
C PHE A 224 -14.74 16.25 -32.79
N ALA A 225 -13.72 17.03 -32.42
CA ALA A 225 -12.33 16.70 -32.72
C ALA A 225 -11.88 15.48 -31.90
N PHE A 226 -10.84 14.77 -32.34
CA PHE A 226 -10.33 13.56 -31.66
C PHE A 226 -9.95 13.81 -30.21
N GLU A 227 -9.34 14.97 -29.94
CA GLU A 227 -8.88 15.41 -28.62
C GLU A 227 -10.03 15.74 -27.66
N GLU A 228 -11.24 15.93 -28.16
CA GLU A 228 -12.45 16.22 -27.38
C GLU A 228 -13.26 14.97 -27.08
N MET A 229 -12.81 13.81 -27.59
CA MET A 229 -13.50 12.53 -27.42
C MET A 229 -12.65 11.56 -26.59
N GLU A 230 -13.35 10.71 -25.87
CA GLU A 230 -12.78 9.66 -25.02
C GLU A 230 -13.32 8.32 -25.48
N ALA A 231 -12.43 7.29 -25.44
CA ALA A 231 -12.83 5.93 -25.72
C ALA A 231 -13.52 5.31 -24.50
N ASP A 232 -14.59 4.60 -24.74
CA ASP A 232 -15.42 3.97 -23.74
C ASP A 232 -15.90 2.61 -24.23
N HIS A 233 -16.19 1.69 -23.32
CA HIS A 233 -16.74 0.40 -23.66
C HIS A 233 -18.22 0.50 -24.06
N ILE A 234 -18.64 -0.12 -25.16
CA ILE A 234 -20.05 -0.25 -25.53
C ILE A 234 -20.76 -1.09 -24.47
N THR A 235 -20.27 -2.31 -24.25
CA THR A 235 -20.67 -3.18 -23.13
C THR A 235 -19.65 -3.03 -22.02
N PRO A 236 -20.04 -2.63 -20.80
CA PRO A 236 -19.14 -2.52 -19.66
C PRO A 236 -18.37 -3.81 -19.39
N TRP A 237 -17.15 -3.70 -18.83
CA TRP A 237 -16.34 -4.87 -18.50
C TRP A 237 -17.04 -5.78 -17.47
N ALA A 238 -17.74 -5.22 -16.47
CA ALA A 238 -18.53 -5.96 -15.51
C ALA A 238 -19.63 -6.82 -16.14
N GLU A 239 -20.11 -6.42 -17.32
CA GLU A 239 -21.11 -7.15 -18.12
C GLU A 239 -20.48 -8.09 -19.17
N GLY A 240 -19.16 -8.33 -19.07
CA GLY A 240 -18.41 -9.21 -19.97
C GLY A 240 -17.83 -8.54 -21.22
N GLY A 241 -17.91 -7.22 -21.33
CA GLY A 241 -17.29 -6.45 -22.41
C GLY A 241 -15.76 -6.50 -22.33
N ARG A 242 -15.10 -6.76 -23.46
CA ARG A 242 -13.65 -6.83 -23.59
C ARG A 242 -13.07 -5.53 -24.16
N THR A 243 -11.79 -5.24 -23.84
CA THR A 243 -11.06 -4.07 -24.35
C THR A 243 -10.53 -4.37 -25.76
N VAL A 244 -11.45 -4.43 -26.74
CA VAL A 244 -11.21 -4.68 -28.17
C VAL A 244 -11.94 -3.66 -29.01
N ALA A 245 -11.48 -3.43 -30.26
CA ALA A 245 -12.00 -2.38 -31.14
C ALA A 245 -13.51 -2.51 -31.42
N GLU A 246 -14.04 -3.72 -31.45
CA GLU A 246 -15.47 -4.01 -31.65
C GLU A 246 -16.33 -3.52 -30.47
N ASN A 247 -15.79 -3.52 -29.27
CA ASN A 247 -16.46 -3.07 -28.05
C ASN A 247 -16.07 -1.63 -27.67
N CYS A 248 -15.37 -0.93 -28.54
CA CYS A 248 -14.94 0.44 -28.32
C CYS A 248 -15.88 1.44 -29.02
N GLN A 249 -16.27 2.48 -28.33
CA GLN A 249 -16.96 3.66 -28.88
C GLN A 249 -16.25 4.94 -28.48
N MET A 250 -16.31 5.97 -29.32
CA MET A 250 -15.83 7.30 -29.02
C MET A 250 -17.00 8.17 -28.56
N LEU A 251 -16.88 8.74 -27.37
CA LEU A 251 -17.86 9.64 -26.76
C LEU A 251 -17.25 11.03 -26.53
N CYS A 252 -18.05 12.10 -26.66
CA CYS A 252 -17.62 13.37 -26.15
C CYS A 252 -17.52 13.34 -24.60
N ARG A 253 -16.66 14.16 -24.03
CA ARG A 253 -16.39 14.18 -22.56
C ARG A 253 -17.67 14.28 -21.72
N THR A 254 -18.65 15.08 -22.18
CA THR A 254 -19.94 15.25 -21.47
C THR A 254 -20.74 13.94 -21.44
N CYS A 255 -20.85 13.25 -22.58
CA CYS A 255 -21.59 11.98 -22.67
C CYS A 255 -20.87 10.86 -21.91
N ASN A 256 -19.52 10.83 -21.96
CA ASN A 256 -18.74 9.86 -21.24
C ASN A 256 -18.93 9.99 -19.72
N ARG A 257 -18.81 11.19 -19.16
CA ARG A 257 -19.08 11.45 -17.74
C ARG A 257 -20.48 11.00 -17.30
N ARG A 258 -21.52 11.36 -18.09
CA ARG A 258 -22.91 10.96 -17.77
C ARG A 258 -23.11 9.44 -17.81
N LYS A 259 -22.32 8.71 -18.58
CA LYS A 259 -22.39 7.25 -18.61
C LYS A 259 -21.72 6.63 -17.40
N SER A 260 -20.58 7.21 -16.94
CA SER A 260 -19.84 6.76 -15.77
C SER A 260 -20.55 7.05 -14.44
N ASP A 261 -21.50 8.00 -14.41
CA ASP A 261 -22.26 8.39 -13.22
C ASP A 261 -23.53 7.52 -13.01
N LYS A 262 -23.75 6.49 -13.81
CA LYS A 262 -24.85 5.53 -13.71
C LYS A 262 -24.39 4.18 -13.22
#